data_0060ebe9d5284f0b46ab7976e7bcb839
#
_entry.id   0060ebe9d5284f0b46ab7976e7bcb839
#
_cell.length_a   1.000
_cell.length_b   1.000
_cell.length_c   1.000
_cell.angle_alpha   90.00
_cell.angle_beta   90.00
_cell.angle_gamma   90.00
#
_symmetry.space_group_name_H-M   'P 1'
#
loop_
_entity.id
_entity.type
_entity.pdbx_description
1 polymer ?
#
loop_
_entity_poly.entity_id
_entity_poly.type
_entity_poly.pdbx_seq_one_letter_code
_entity_poly.pdbx_strand_id
1 'polypeptide(L)'
;VRITLNSLLPAMLILASAWIAATAAHRERSEGESVLPENALLTGQVGGLERTRAAAQIVAVTGQPFSRALRVTIRDHAPDSNATQLTIPISAPVQRGDALMATFYIRGSSSGGTAPAQMMFLFERSVNPWTKSIAQGALSARDPQTWKKVLVPFSAAENYQPGEAMVSLRFAFGPQTLEVGGLSVINYGRSRTADELIALAAQQNPLGETTAQVRLQETRQTMLGFGGNFCQPRYGSTEPMDAVGRYNLQNLRVVYARIGLPLNGWTPERGVYRDEAQARAALLQIQEFNRRRIPVIASIWEGPGWMLGGRPEQMGRTLPRERYADCIEAVTRFLVTARDRYGATVEYFSFNEPDYGVNFKFTPQEMAEFIRQAGPRFQAAGLKTKFLVGDTANGANFVAYARPLLEDRRIAPYLGPLTFHCWDALGALDAQYSAIAELGRRYNKPVWCAEAGHDAQLWQAPNPWESWENGLRTALAYEKTLRLTGSALMLYWTYQDNYPLVSRDGTRPFPVHHVIKQMEEALPPGAKIAAATASHDELRALASVGPKPGQFSVLLINPIGEGQTILRGLPPGAAVRVVVSVGSAQRQSSSARTDRSGFLRLKLPARSVVTVQGSP
;
A
#
# COMPACT_ATOMS: atom_id res chain seq x y z
N VAL A 1 -38.71 -64.14 -18.13
CA VAL A 1 -38.35 -62.85 -18.72
C VAL A 1 -36.90 -62.92 -19.13
N ARG A 2 -36.61 -63.13 -20.42
CA ARG A 2 -35.25 -63.05 -20.99
C ARG A 2 -34.94 -61.57 -21.24
N ILE A 3 -34.03 -60.97 -20.48
CA ILE A 3 -33.46 -59.66 -20.78
C ILE A 3 -32.31 -59.90 -21.77
N THR A 4 -32.46 -59.41 -22.98
CA THR A 4 -31.47 -59.54 -24.05
C THR A 4 -30.29 -58.61 -23.78
N LEU A 5 -29.08 -59.17 -23.78
CA LEU A 5 -27.78 -58.50 -23.52
C LEU A 5 -27.40 -57.36 -24.54
N ASN A 6 -28.22 -57.16 -25.59
CA ASN A 6 -27.90 -56.23 -26.66
C ASN A 6 -28.29 -54.77 -26.40
N SER A 7 -28.96 -54.44 -25.27
CA SER A 7 -29.36 -53.07 -24.96
C SER A 7 -28.40 -52.33 -23.98
N LEU A 8 -27.38 -53.01 -23.43
CA LEU A 8 -26.46 -52.43 -22.48
C LEU A 8 -25.13 -51.92 -23.09
N LEU A 9 -24.73 -52.42 -24.26
CA LEU A 9 -23.50 -52.00 -24.91
C LEU A 9 -23.49 -50.53 -25.35
N PRO A 10 -24.51 -49.92 -25.94
CA PRO A 10 -24.47 -48.51 -26.32
C PRO A 10 -24.49 -47.56 -25.11
N ALA A 11 -25.16 -47.93 -24.01
CA ALA A 11 -25.19 -47.12 -22.79
C ALA A 11 -23.85 -47.14 -22.04
N MET A 12 -23.12 -48.24 -22.03
CA MET A 12 -21.77 -48.34 -21.45
C MET A 12 -20.73 -47.58 -22.28
N LEU A 13 -20.83 -47.57 -23.62
CA LEU A 13 -19.93 -46.79 -24.50
C LEU A 13 -20.16 -45.27 -24.37
N ILE A 14 -21.39 -44.81 -24.17
CA ILE A 14 -21.73 -43.41 -23.94
C ILE A 14 -21.25 -42.97 -22.54
N LEU A 15 -21.39 -43.81 -21.52
CA LEU A 15 -20.89 -43.52 -20.17
C LEU A 15 -19.35 -43.53 -20.12
N ALA A 16 -18.69 -44.44 -20.82
CA ALA A 16 -17.23 -44.50 -20.89
C ALA A 16 -16.66 -43.31 -21.68
N SER A 17 -17.28 -42.91 -22.81
CA SER A 17 -16.85 -41.71 -23.55
C SER A 17 -17.14 -40.42 -22.78
N ALA A 18 -18.24 -40.32 -22.04
CA ALA A 18 -18.53 -39.20 -21.17
C ALA A 18 -17.55 -39.14 -19.98
N TRP A 19 -17.15 -40.30 -19.46
CA TRP A 19 -16.16 -40.33 -18.37
C TRP A 19 -14.74 -40.02 -18.83
N ILE A 20 -14.36 -40.49 -20.02
CA ILE A 20 -13.08 -40.15 -20.68
C ILE A 20 -13.05 -38.65 -21.03
N ALA A 21 -14.14 -38.07 -21.56
CA ALA A 21 -14.25 -36.66 -21.84
C ALA A 21 -14.24 -35.82 -20.55
N ALA A 22 -14.91 -36.26 -19.49
CA ALA A 22 -14.90 -35.60 -18.19
C ALA A 22 -13.52 -35.67 -17.51
N THR A 23 -12.81 -36.81 -17.63
CA THR A 23 -11.45 -36.95 -17.10
C THR A 23 -10.43 -36.19 -17.92
N ALA A 24 -10.56 -36.11 -19.24
CA ALA A 24 -9.74 -35.27 -20.11
C ALA A 24 -9.99 -33.78 -19.81
N ALA A 25 -11.24 -33.34 -19.71
CA ALA A 25 -11.59 -31.98 -19.33
C ALA A 25 -11.16 -31.64 -17.89
N HIS A 26 -11.17 -32.61 -16.97
CA HIS A 26 -10.67 -32.41 -15.62
C HIS A 26 -9.13 -32.36 -15.58
N ARG A 27 -8.45 -33.13 -16.44
CA ARG A 27 -6.99 -33.10 -16.58
C ARG A 27 -6.52 -31.81 -17.25
N GLU A 28 -7.20 -31.35 -18.30
CA GLU A 28 -6.94 -30.04 -18.94
C GLU A 28 -7.17 -28.89 -17.96
N ARG A 29 -8.26 -28.93 -17.15
CA ARG A 29 -8.52 -27.92 -16.12
C ARG A 29 -7.51 -27.95 -14.96
N SER A 30 -6.85 -29.08 -14.70
CA SER A 30 -5.80 -29.17 -13.67
C SER A 30 -4.46 -28.58 -14.12
N GLU A 31 -4.20 -28.51 -15.42
CA GLU A 31 -2.99 -27.94 -16.01
C GLU A 31 -3.11 -26.43 -16.27
N GLY A 32 -4.34 -25.88 -16.34
CA GLY A 32 -4.65 -24.48 -16.63
C GLY A 32 -4.45 -24.12 -18.12
N GLU A 33 -4.92 -22.95 -18.48
CA GLU A 33 -4.86 -22.43 -19.86
C GLU A 33 -4.05 -21.14 -19.95
N SER A 34 -3.23 -20.99 -20.99
CA SER A 34 -2.53 -19.73 -21.23
C SER A 34 -3.50 -18.64 -21.62
N VAL A 35 -3.42 -17.49 -20.96
CA VAL A 35 -4.22 -16.29 -21.32
C VAL A 35 -3.44 -15.31 -22.18
N LEU A 36 -2.16 -15.55 -22.43
CA LEU A 36 -1.34 -14.72 -23.30
C LEU A 36 -1.16 -15.37 -24.69
N PRO A 37 -0.96 -14.57 -25.73
CA PRO A 37 -0.64 -15.09 -27.06
C PRO A 37 0.69 -15.83 -27.03
N GLU A 38 0.87 -16.73 -27.97
CA GLU A 38 2.15 -17.40 -28.18
C GLU A 38 3.27 -16.36 -28.40
N ASN A 39 4.43 -16.58 -27.81
CA ASN A 39 5.56 -15.65 -27.87
C ASN A 39 5.22 -14.22 -27.39
N ALA A 40 4.45 -14.10 -26.33
CA ALA A 40 3.90 -12.85 -25.79
C ALA A 40 4.91 -11.67 -25.70
N LEU A 41 6.17 -11.93 -25.30
CA LEU A 41 7.23 -10.90 -25.26
C LEU A 41 7.61 -10.34 -26.64
N LEU A 42 7.38 -11.10 -27.71
CA LEU A 42 7.69 -10.68 -29.10
C LEU A 42 6.54 -9.91 -29.73
N THR A 43 5.31 -10.17 -29.30
CA THR A 43 4.08 -9.56 -29.82
C THR A 43 3.68 -8.33 -29.02
N GLY A 44 4.25 -8.14 -27.84
CA GLY A 44 3.96 -7.00 -26.96
C GLY A 44 4.52 -5.68 -27.49
N GLN A 45 3.89 -4.59 -27.10
CA GLN A 45 4.29 -3.24 -27.49
C GLN A 45 5.08 -2.57 -26.37
N VAL A 46 6.34 -2.19 -26.64
CA VAL A 46 7.14 -1.36 -25.72
C VAL A 46 6.90 0.10 -26.05
N GLY A 47 6.26 0.81 -25.12
CA GLY A 47 5.96 2.24 -25.23
C GLY A 47 6.86 3.10 -24.35
N GLY A 48 6.93 4.41 -24.67
CA GLY A 48 7.59 5.44 -23.86
C GLY A 48 9.12 5.40 -23.90
N LEU A 49 9.71 4.81 -24.93
CA LEU A 49 11.17 4.72 -25.07
C LEU A 49 11.86 6.10 -25.05
N GLU A 50 11.22 7.09 -25.65
CA GLU A 50 11.71 8.47 -25.72
C GLU A 50 11.76 9.16 -24.35
N ARG A 51 10.84 8.83 -23.44
CA ARG A 51 10.71 9.46 -22.12
C ARG A 51 11.90 9.19 -21.20
N THR A 52 12.59 8.09 -21.42
CA THR A 52 13.72 7.63 -20.60
C THR A 52 14.97 7.41 -21.45
N ARG A 53 14.98 7.86 -22.69
CA ARG A 53 15.99 7.51 -23.73
C ARG A 53 16.32 6.02 -23.71
N ALA A 54 15.27 5.20 -23.59
CA ALA A 54 15.40 3.75 -23.50
C ALA A 54 15.64 3.11 -24.86
N ALA A 55 16.24 1.92 -24.81
CA ALA A 55 16.31 1.00 -25.94
C ALA A 55 15.70 -0.35 -25.54
N ALA A 56 14.95 -0.95 -26.45
CA ALA A 56 14.38 -2.28 -26.30
C ALA A 56 14.79 -3.15 -27.47
N GLN A 57 15.23 -4.38 -27.20
CA GLN A 57 15.63 -5.34 -28.22
C GLN A 57 15.41 -6.78 -27.77
N ILE A 58 15.13 -7.67 -28.71
CA ILE A 58 15.08 -9.10 -28.45
C ILE A 58 16.50 -9.69 -28.55
N VAL A 59 16.87 -10.43 -27.52
CA VAL A 59 18.19 -11.10 -27.43
C VAL A 59 18.03 -12.61 -27.39
N ALA A 60 18.98 -13.35 -27.96
CA ALA A 60 19.03 -14.80 -27.87
C ALA A 60 19.48 -15.24 -26.46
N VAL A 61 18.90 -16.34 -25.97
CA VAL A 61 19.20 -16.92 -24.66
C VAL A 61 19.46 -18.40 -24.81
N THR A 62 20.46 -18.92 -24.09
CA THR A 62 20.81 -20.34 -24.03
C THR A 62 20.77 -20.83 -22.59
N GLY A 63 20.55 -22.15 -22.37
CA GLY A 63 20.54 -22.76 -21.05
C GLY A 63 19.33 -22.40 -20.17
N GLN A 64 18.27 -21.86 -20.76
CA GLN A 64 17.00 -21.55 -20.09
C GLN A 64 15.83 -22.25 -20.80
N PRO A 65 14.65 -22.38 -20.16
CA PRO A 65 13.46 -22.97 -20.80
C PRO A 65 12.84 -22.06 -21.89
N PHE A 66 13.54 -21.01 -22.30
CA PHE A 66 13.17 -20.08 -23.38
C PHE A 66 14.41 -19.69 -24.15
N SER A 67 14.25 -19.40 -25.47
CA SER A 67 15.35 -19.11 -26.38
C SER A 67 15.54 -17.61 -26.68
N ARG A 68 14.61 -16.77 -26.24
CA ARG A 68 14.62 -15.31 -26.47
C ARG A 68 14.16 -14.55 -25.24
N ALA A 69 14.74 -13.37 -25.05
CA ALA A 69 14.35 -12.43 -23.98
C ALA A 69 14.25 -11.02 -24.52
N LEU A 70 13.40 -10.20 -23.91
CA LEU A 70 13.36 -8.76 -24.12
C LEU A 70 14.38 -8.11 -23.20
N ARG A 71 15.37 -7.40 -23.79
CA ARG A 71 16.29 -6.53 -23.07
C ARG A 71 15.81 -5.09 -23.17
N VAL A 72 15.62 -4.42 -22.01
CA VAL A 72 15.29 -3.01 -21.91
C VAL A 72 16.41 -2.29 -21.18
N THR A 73 16.97 -1.25 -21.81
CA THR A 73 17.98 -0.37 -21.21
C THR A 73 17.39 1.02 -21.02
N ILE A 74 17.27 1.45 -19.77
CA ILE A 74 16.81 2.77 -19.36
C ILE A 74 18.05 3.65 -19.12
N ARG A 75 18.12 4.84 -19.71
CA ARG A 75 19.25 5.75 -19.55
C ARG A 75 18.95 6.93 -18.65
N ASP A 76 17.71 7.42 -18.65
CA ASP A 76 17.32 8.60 -17.88
C ASP A 76 16.33 8.24 -16.78
N HIS A 77 16.34 9.04 -15.73
CA HIS A 77 15.28 9.00 -14.72
C HIS A 77 13.96 9.52 -15.28
N ALA A 78 12.87 8.92 -14.86
CA ALA A 78 11.52 9.38 -15.17
C ALA A 78 10.71 9.56 -13.88
N PRO A 79 9.68 10.40 -13.90
CA PRO A 79 8.83 10.60 -12.73
C PRO A 79 8.02 9.35 -12.35
N ASP A 80 7.67 8.52 -13.34
CA ASP A 80 6.79 7.37 -13.14
C ASP A 80 7.39 6.08 -13.68
N SER A 81 7.17 4.97 -12.99
CA SER A 81 7.63 3.63 -13.42
C SER A 81 7.04 3.18 -14.76
N ASN A 82 5.87 3.71 -15.15
CA ASN A 82 5.22 3.44 -16.43
C ASN A 82 5.74 4.30 -17.60
N ALA A 83 6.69 5.20 -17.35
CA ALA A 83 7.28 6.02 -18.41
C ALA A 83 7.86 5.18 -19.55
N THR A 84 8.34 3.97 -19.25
CA THR A 84 8.69 2.93 -20.24
C THR A 84 8.09 1.61 -19.79
N GLN A 85 7.21 1.03 -20.61
CA GLN A 85 6.52 -0.21 -20.28
C GLN A 85 6.26 -1.08 -21.51
N LEU A 86 6.23 -2.40 -21.31
CA LEU A 86 5.70 -3.37 -22.26
C LEU A 86 4.24 -3.65 -21.93
N THR A 87 3.36 -3.64 -22.91
CA THR A 87 1.96 -4.05 -22.76
C THR A 87 1.62 -5.21 -23.68
N ILE A 88 0.91 -6.20 -23.16
CA ILE A 88 0.50 -7.41 -23.89
C ILE A 88 -0.97 -7.68 -23.58
N PRO A 89 -1.89 -7.49 -24.53
CA PRO A 89 -3.29 -7.85 -24.34
C PRO A 89 -3.44 -9.37 -24.14
N ILE A 90 -4.42 -9.76 -23.33
CA ILE A 90 -4.80 -11.18 -23.19
C ILE A 90 -5.48 -11.69 -24.48
N SER A 91 -5.28 -12.98 -24.77
CA SER A 91 -5.86 -13.67 -25.93
C SER A 91 -6.98 -14.66 -25.59
N ALA A 92 -7.19 -14.95 -24.31
CA ALA A 92 -8.23 -15.85 -23.83
C ALA A 92 -9.07 -15.16 -22.72
N PRO A 93 -10.34 -15.54 -22.53
CA PRO A 93 -11.20 -14.93 -21.52
C PRO A 93 -10.78 -15.32 -20.11
N VAL A 94 -11.04 -14.43 -19.15
CA VAL A 94 -10.79 -14.62 -17.72
C VAL A 94 -12.06 -14.24 -16.94
N GLN A 95 -12.47 -15.05 -15.97
CA GLN A 95 -13.63 -14.77 -15.13
C GLN A 95 -13.20 -14.18 -13.80
N ARG A 96 -14.01 -13.28 -13.24
CA ARG A 96 -13.80 -12.73 -11.90
C ARG A 96 -13.61 -13.84 -10.88
N GLY A 97 -12.50 -13.78 -10.13
CA GLY A 97 -12.14 -14.73 -9.10
C GLY A 97 -11.46 -16.00 -9.61
N ASP A 98 -11.18 -16.13 -10.93
CA ASP A 98 -10.28 -17.15 -11.43
C ASP A 98 -8.91 -16.99 -10.77
N ALA A 99 -8.25 -18.12 -10.49
CA ALA A 99 -6.89 -18.15 -9.97
C ALA A 99 -5.87 -18.21 -11.11
N LEU A 100 -4.93 -17.27 -11.14
CA LEU A 100 -3.92 -17.16 -12.19
C LEU A 100 -2.51 -17.18 -11.60
N MET A 101 -1.54 -17.69 -12.39
CA MET A 101 -0.12 -17.65 -12.10
C MET A 101 0.63 -17.03 -13.27
N ALA A 102 1.24 -15.87 -13.07
CA ALA A 102 2.25 -15.38 -14.00
C ALA A 102 3.61 -16.00 -13.65
N THR A 103 4.34 -16.44 -14.68
CA THR A 103 5.71 -16.96 -14.55
C THR A 103 6.58 -16.26 -15.58
N PHE A 104 7.74 -15.76 -15.16
CA PHE A 104 8.76 -15.19 -16.05
C PHE A 104 10.12 -15.21 -15.36
N TYR A 105 11.17 -14.88 -16.11
CA TYR A 105 12.54 -14.82 -15.63
C TYR A 105 13.09 -13.43 -15.86
N ILE A 106 13.86 -12.93 -14.87
CA ILE A 106 14.52 -11.62 -14.95
C ILE A 106 16.00 -11.74 -14.61
N ARG A 107 16.82 -10.92 -15.25
CA ARG A 107 18.20 -10.63 -14.85
C ARG A 107 18.55 -9.19 -15.22
N GLY A 108 19.50 -8.58 -14.53
CA GLY A 108 19.88 -7.21 -14.84
C GLY A 108 20.71 -6.55 -13.76
N SER A 109 21.05 -5.29 -14.00
CA SER A 109 21.78 -4.44 -13.07
C SER A 109 21.40 -2.98 -13.25
N SER A 110 21.49 -2.18 -12.18
CA SER A 110 21.43 -0.71 -12.29
C SER A 110 22.73 -0.18 -12.92
N SER A 111 22.64 0.97 -13.58
CA SER A 111 23.81 1.59 -14.25
C SER A 111 24.91 2.03 -13.27
N GLY A 112 24.61 2.21 -11.97
CA GLY A 112 25.60 2.51 -10.93
C GLY A 112 26.14 1.29 -10.19
N GLY A 113 25.67 0.07 -10.49
CA GLY A 113 26.16 -1.20 -9.92
C GLY A 113 25.86 -1.44 -8.44
N THR A 114 25.35 -0.47 -7.70
CA THR A 114 25.13 -0.55 -6.24
C THR A 114 23.71 -0.93 -5.84
N ALA A 115 22.72 -0.62 -6.68
CA ALA A 115 21.32 -0.96 -6.47
C ALA A 115 20.89 -2.08 -7.43
N PRO A 116 19.85 -2.87 -7.11
CA PRO A 116 19.29 -3.83 -8.05
C PRO A 116 18.59 -3.11 -9.20
N ALA A 117 18.57 -3.73 -10.39
CA ALA A 117 17.60 -3.38 -11.42
C ALA A 117 16.21 -3.79 -10.96
N GLN A 118 15.20 -3.01 -11.32
CA GLN A 118 13.83 -3.21 -10.83
C GLN A 118 12.81 -3.13 -11.96
N MET A 119 11.73 -3.90 -11.82
CA MET A 119 10.54 -3.82 -12.65
C MET A 119 9.27 -4.07 -11.85
N MET A 120 8.13 -3.78 -12.44
CA MET A 120 6.82 -4.07 -11.86
C MET A 120 6.00 -4.88 -12.86
N PHE A 121 5.30 -5.90 -12.36
CA PHE A 121 4.33 -6.70 -13.10
C PHE A 121 2.91 -6.28 -12.73
N LEU A 122 2.05 -6.06 -13.71
CA LEU A 122 0.63 -5.80 -13.52
C LEU A 122 -0.20 -6.72 -14.43
N PHE A 123 -1.37 -7.09 -13.93
CA PHE A 123 -2.47 -7.60 -14.74
C PHE A 123 -3.66 -6.68 -14.53
N GLU A 124 -4.03 -5.93 -15.54
CA GLU A 124 -4.96 -4.81 -15.42
C GLU A 124 -5.89 -4.69 -16.62
N ARG A 125 -7.03 -4.01 -16.44
CA ARG A 125 -7.93 -3.63 -17.55
C ARG A 125 -7.17 -2.78 -18.56
N SER A 126 -7.39 -3.01 -19.86
CA SER A 126 -6.68 -2.35 -20.96
C SER A 126 -7.03 -0.85 -21.12
N VAL A 127 -8.13 -0.40 -20.51
CA VAL A 127 -8.63 0.97 -20.61
C VAL A 127 -9.04 1.52 -19.24
N ASN A 128 -9.18 2.84 -19.13
CA ASN A 128 -9.68 3.48 -17.91
C ASN A 128 -10.98 2.78 -17.41
N PRO A 129 -11.05 2.45 -16.11
CA PRO A 129 -10.25 2.93 -14.97
C PRO A 129 -8.97 2.13 -14.67
N TRP A 130 -8.47 1.27 -15.56
CA TRP A 130 -7.29 0.41 -15.37
C TRP A 130 -7.34 -0.39 -14.06
N THR A 131 -8.50 -1.00 -13.78
CA THR A 131 -8.69 -1.87 -12.62
C THR A 131 -7.65 -2.99 -12.63
N LYS A 132 -6.97 -3.16 -11.50
CA LYS A 132 -5.89 -4.13 -11.36
C LYS A 132 -6.36 -5.40 -10.67
N SER A 133 -6.09 -6.54 -11.28
CA SER A 133 -6.17 -7.83 -10.58
C SER A 133 -4.94 -8.04 -9.70
N ILE A 134 -3.78 -7.56 -10.15
CA ILE A 134 -2.54 -7.53 -9.38
C ILE A 134 -1.65 -6.38 -9.83
N ALA A 135 -0.96 -5.77 -8.88
CA ALA A 135 0.19 -4.91 -9.08
C ALA A 135 1.31 -5.43 -8.18
N GLN A 136 2.16 -6.29 -8.73
CA GLN A 136 3.31 -6.81 -8.02
C GLN A 136 4.43 -5.76 -8.03
N GLY A 137 4.76 -5.24 -6.86
CA GLY A 137 5.74 -4.19 -6.63
C GLY A 137 7.15 -4.53 -7.11
N ALA A 138 8.08 -3.62 -6.93
CA ALA A 138 9.42 -3.66 -7.52
C ALA A 138 10.10 -5.02 -7.38
N LEU A 139 10.07 -5.81 -8.45
CA LEU A 139 10.78 -7.07 -8.59
C LEU A 139 12.24 -6.77 -8.91
N SER A 140 13.17 -7.33 -8.15
CA SER A 140 14.59 -6.95 -8.18
C SER A 140 15.46 -7.99 -8.82
N ALA A 141 16.46 -7.55 -9.62
CA ALA A 141 17.57 -8.36 -10.14
C ALA A 141 18.90 -7.62 -9.90
N ARG A 142 19.89 -8.29 -9.31
CA ARG A 142 21.23 -7.69 -9.04
C ARG A 142 22.32 -8.20 -9.96
N ASP A 143 22.12 -9.37 -10.54
CA ASP A 143 23.12 -10.06 -11.34
C ASP A 143 22.67 -10.10 -12.80
N PRO A 144 23.43 -9.50 -13.74
CA PRO A 144 23.12 -9.57 -15.16
C PRO A 144 23.44 -10.94 -15.77
N GLN A 145 24.08 -11.86 -15.03
CA GLN A 145 24.43 -13.21 -15.52
C GLN A 145 23.41 -14.27 -15.07
N THR A 146 22.81 -14.10 -13.89
CA THR A 146 21.94 -15.12 -13.28
C THR A 146 20.46 -14.78 -13.48
N TRP A 147 19.72 -15.71 -14.09
CA TRP A 147 18.28 -15.60 -14.23
C TRP A 147 17.57 -15.94 -12.93
N LYS A 148 16.74 -15.01 -12.47
CA LYS A 148 15.83 -15.20 -11.34
C LYS A 148 14.44 -15.52 -11.87
N LYS A 149 13.90 -16.69 -11.49
CA LYS A 149 12.50 -17.05 -11.75
C LYS A 149 11.58 -16.22 -10.87
N VAL A 150 10.54 -15.64 -11.45
CA VAL A 150 9.49 -14.88 -10.78
C VAL A 150 8.17 -15.60 -10.95
N LEU A 151 7.44 -15.73 -9.86
CA LEU A 151 6.10 -16.32 -9.79
C LEU A 151 5.17 -15.32 -9.14
N VAL A 152 4.10 -14.95 -9.83
CA VAL A 152 3.11 -13.98 -9.35
C VAL A 152 1.72 -14.63 -9.39
N PRO A 153 1.27 -15.23 -8.27
CA PRO A 153 -0.08 -15.75 -8.12
C PRO A 153 -1.05 -14.63 -7.82
N PHE A 154 -2.25 -14.67 -8.40
CA PHE A 154 -3.32 -13.70 -8.15
C PHE A 154 -4.70 -14.23 -8.51
N SER A 155 -5.75 -13.50 -8.12
CA SER A 155 -7.13 -13.71 -8.58
C SER A 155 -7.56 -12.59 -9.50
N ALA A 156 -8.35 -12.91 -10.51
CA ALA A 156 -8.94 -11.92 -11.40
C ALA A 156 -9.97 -11.04 -10.65
N ALA A 157 -9.81 -9.72 -10.76
CA ALA A 157 -10.72 -8.76 -10.12
C ALA A 157 -12.06 -8.61 -10.85
N GLU A 158 -12.06 -8.79 -12.18
CA GLU A 158 -13.21 -8.62 -13.04
C GLU A 158 -13.31 -9.75 -14.07
N ASN A 159 -14.41 -9.77 -14.85
CA ASN A 159 -14.51 -10.56 -16.06
C ASN A 159 -13.82 -9.80 -17.20
N TYR A 160 -13.02 -10.51 -17.99
CA TYR A 160 -12.32 -9.95 -19.14
C TYR A 160 -12.50 -10.84 -20.36
N GLN A 161 -12.89 -10.24 -21.49
CA GLN A 161 -12.80 -10.87 -22.80
C GLN A 161 -11.41 -10.66 -23.40
N PRO A 162 -11.01 -11.40 -24.45
CA PRO A 162 -9.75 -11.15 -25.15
C PRO A 162 -9.57 -9.66 -25.50
N GLY A 163 -8.42 -9.08 -25.13
CA GLY A 163 -8.10 -7.67 -25.32
C GLY A 163 -8.63 -6.71 -24.24
N GLU A 164 -9.57 -7.11 -23.37
CA GLU A 164 -10.10 -6.25 -22.31
C GLU A 164 -9.18 -6.12 -21.09
N ALA A 165 -8.24 -7.04 -20.92
CA ALA A 165 -7.16 -6.93 -19.95
C ALA A 165 -5.80 -7.09 -20.65
N MET A 166 -4.76 -6.66 -19.94
CA MET A 166 -3.38 -6.75 -20.41
C MET A 166 -2.40 -7.07 -19.27
N VAL A 167 -1.30 -7.69 -19.62
CA VAL A 167 -0.09 -7.69 -18.80
C VAL A 167 0.69 -6.41 -19.11
N SER A 168 1.08 -5.69 -18.07
CA SER A 168 1.97 -4.52 -18.15
C SER A 168 3.25 -4.80 -17.38
N LEU A 169 4.40 -4.68 -18.04
CA LEU A 169 5.72 -4.73 -17.41
C LEU A 169 6.31 -3.32 -17.43
N ARG A 170 6.48 -2.71 -16.25
CA ARG A 170 7.00 -1.34 -16.11
C ARG A 170 8.47 -1.37 -15.76
N PHE A 171 9.29 -0.57 -16.45
CA PHE A 171 10.76 -0.64 -16.37
C PHE A 171 11.43 0.65 -15.89
N ALA A 172 10.74 1.79 -15.83
CA ALA A 172 11.37 3.09 -15.56
C ALA A 172 11.63 3.33 -14.07
N PHE A 173 12.40 2.43 -13.41
CA PHE A 173 12.83 2.56 -12.01
C PHE A 173 14.20 3.26 -11.83
N GLY A 174 14.74 3.84 -12.87
CA GLY A 174 16.03 4.52 -12.93
C GLY A 174 16.90 3.96 -14.05
N PRO A 175 18.10 4.52 -14.26
CA PRO A 175 19.06 4.01 -15.24
C PRO A 175 19.47 2.57 -14.92
N GLN A 176 19.16 1.65 -15.82
CA GLN A 176 19.34 0.20 -15.63
C GLN A 176 19.28 -0.56 -16.94
N THR A 177 19.79 -1.78 -16.94
CA THR A 177 19.54 -2.77 -18.00
C THR A 177 18.87 -3.97 -17.36
N LEU A 178 17.74 -4.40 -17.92
CA LEU A 178 16.98 -5.55 -17.44
C LEU A 178 16.52 -6.41 -18.62
N GLU A 179 16.64 -7.73 -18.46
CA GLU A 179 16.13 -8.71 -19.40
C GLU A 179 14.97 -9.47 -18.80
N VAL A 180 13.94 -9.72 -19.60
CA VAL A 180 12.76 -10.53 -19.25
C VAL A 180 12.61 -11.64 -20.27
N GLY A 181 12.48 -12.90 -19.81
CA GLY A 181 12.28 -14.07 -20.66
C GLY A 181 11.21 -15.02 -20.13
N GLY A 182 10.68 -15.89 -20.98
CA GLY A 182 9.80 -16.98 -20.60
C GLY A 182 8.48 -16.53 -19.95
N LEU A 183 7.92 -15.40 -20.37
CA LEU A 183 6.67 -14.87 -19.82
C LEU A 183 5.48 -15.75 -20.21
N SER A 184 4.74 -16.19 -19.21
CA SER A 184 3.46 -16.89 -19.34
C SER A 184 2.50 -16.44 -18.25
N VAL A 185 1.21 -16.49 -18.51
CA VAL A 185 0.15 -16.34 -17.51
C VAL A 185 -0.85 -17.47 -17.71
N ILE A 186 -0.94 -18.34 -16.73
CA ILE A 186 -1.81 -19.52 -16.75
C ILE A 186 -3.04 -19.25 -15.89
N ASN A 187 -4.21 -19.42 -16.47
CA ASN A 187 -5.50 -19.38 -15.79
C ASN A 187 -5.90 -20.80 -15.36
N TYR A 188 -6.02 -21.04 -14.06
CA TYR A 188 -6.49 -22.30 -13.49
C TYR A 188 -8.00 -22.30 -13.22
N GLY A 189 -8.69 -21.19 -13.55
CA GLY A 189 -10.12 -21.06 -13.27
C GLY A 189 -10.42 -21.26 -11.79
N ARG A 190 -11.33 -22.20 -11.51
CA ARG A 190 -11.71 -22.62 -10.15
C ARG A 190 -11.11 -23.98 -9.75
N SER A 191 -10.26 -24.57 -10.58
CA SER A 191 -9.60 -25.84 -10.26
C SER A 191 -8.52 -25.69 -9.18
N ARG A 192 -8.02 -24.46 -8.98
CA ARG A 192 -7.13 -24.06 -7.89
C ARG A 192 -7.63 -22.77 -7.27
N THR A 193 -7.20 -22.53 -6.03
CA THR A 193 -7.38 -21.25 -5.36
C THR A 193 -6.12 -20.39 -5.49
N ALA A 194 -6.26 -19.07 -5.31
CA ALA A 194 -5.10 -18.20 -5.25
C ALA A 194 -4.13 -18.57 -4.11
N ASP A 195 -4.66 -19.03 -2.97
CA ASP A 195 -3.84 -19.45 -1.83
C ASP A 195 -3.01 -20.70 -2.14
N GLU A 196 -3.54 -21.67 -2.88
CA GLU A 196 -2.78 -22.83 -3.37
C GLU A 196 -1.66 -22.40 -4.34
N LEU A 197 -1.93 -21.46 -5.23
CA LEU A 197 -0.91 -20.92 -6.14
C LEU A 197 0.15 -20.11 -5.38
N ILE A 198 -0.23 -19.36 -4.36
CA ILE A 198 0.67 -18.66 -3.46
C ILE A 198 1.59 -19.65 -2.72
N ALA A 199 1.03 -20.75 -2.20
CA ALA A 199 1.82 -21.80 -1.54
C ALA A 199 2.80 -22.48 -2.52
N LEU A 200 2.36 -22.76 -3.74
CA LEU A 200 3.19 -23.32 -4.80
C LEU A 200 4.35 -22.37 -5.18
N ALA A 201 4.06 -21.07 -5.35
CA ALA A 201 5.06 -20.06 -5.65
C ALA A 201 6.10 -19.96 -4.51
N ALA A 202 5.67 -20.00 -3.26
CA ALA A 202 6.56 -19.99 -2.11
C ALA A 202 7.47 -21.23 -2.06
N GLN A 203 6.97 -22.40 -2.36
CA GLN A 203 7.78 -23.63 -2.45
C GLN A 203 8.83 -23.56 -3.56
N GLN A 204 8.51 -22.96 -4.70
CA GLN A 204 9.42 -22.85 -5.85
C GLN A 204 10.42 -21.68 -5.74
N ASN A 205 10.22 -20.77 -4.78
CA ASN A 205 11.09 -19.60 -4.56
C ASN A 205 11.44 -19.48 -3.07
N PRO A 206 12.25 -20.40 -2.51
CA PRO A 206 12.65 -20.35 -1.09
C PRO A 206 13.58 -19.15 -0.84
N LEU A 207 13.47 -18.56 0.35
CA LEU A 207 14.38 -17.50 0.80
C LEU A 207 15.83 -18.01 0.96
N GLY A 208 15.99 -19.28 1.35
CA GLY A 208 17.29 -19.88 1.60
C GLY A 208 17.99 -19.33 2.84
N GLU A 209 19.32 -19.34 2.83
CA GLU A 209 20.15 -18.78 3.91
C GLU A 209 20.46 -17.31 3.63
N THR A 210 20.21 -16.45 4.61
CA THR A 210 20.39 -15.01 4.50
C THR A 210 21.04 -14.43 5.74
N THR A 211 21.46 -13.17 5.65
CA THR A 211 21.89 -12.37 6.79
C THR A 211 21.14 -11.05 6.81
N ALA A 212 20.90 -10.53 8.01
CA ALA A 212 20.41 -9.17 8.19
C ALA A 212 21.31 -8.43 9.17
N GLN A 213 21.87 -7.29 8.74
CA GLN A 213 22.74 -6.45 9.53
C GLN A 213 21.95 -5.30 10.14
N VAL A 214 22.00 -5.17 11.45
CA VAL A 214 21.36 -4.10 12.23
C VAL A 214 22.45 -3.16 12.77
N ARG A 215 22.19 -1.84 12.73
CA ARG A 215 23.08 -0.81 13.26
C ARG A 215 22.26 0.12 14.16
N LEU A 216 22.11 -0.28 15.43
CA LEU A 216 21.26 0.41 16.41
C LEU A 216 21.71 1.84 16.70
N GLN A 217 22.98 2.19 16.48
CA GLN A 217 23.53 3.53 16.67
C GLN A 217 23.22 4.49 15.52
N GLU A 218 22.91 3.96 14.33
CA GLU A 218 22.59 4.76 13.14
C GLU A 218 21.09 5.05 13.12
N THR A 219 20.64 5.96 13.98
CA THR A 219 19.21 6.29 14.10
C THR A 219 18.79 7.45 13.19
N ARG A 220 17.51 7.46 12.83
CA ARG A 220 16.87 8.46 11.96
C ARG A 220 15.69 9.11 12.70
N GLN A 221 14.49 9.10 12.11
CA GLN A 221 13.31 9.71 12.71
C GLN A 221 12.90 9.03 14.03
N THR A 222 12.27 9.83 14.89
CA THR A 222 11.59 9.33 16.10
C THR A 222 10.11 9.09 15.77
N MET A 223 9.62 7.92 16.10
CA MET A 223 8.23 7.55 15.90
C MET A 223 7.30 8.31 16.85
N LEU A 224 6.28 8.95 16.31
CA LEU A 224 5.09 9.31 17.08
C LEU A 224 4.24 8.07 17.33
N GLY A 225 4.17 7.17 16.35
CA GLY A 225 3.50 5.88 16.43
C GLY A 225 2.50 5.65 15.29
N PHE A 226 1.45 4.91 15.61
CA PHE A 226 0.39 4.53 14.67
C PHE A 226 -0.94 5.12 15.11
N GLY A 227 -1.84 5.26 14.17
CA GLY A 227 -3.21 5.72 14.40
C GLY A 227 -4.07 5.34 13.20
N GLY A 228 -5.24 5.97 13.09
CA GLY A 228 -6.15 5.63 12.01
C GLY A 228 -7.10 6.73 11.62
N ASN A 229 -7.73 6.50 10.50
CA ASN A 229 -8.81 7.32 9.97
C ASN A 229 -10.15 6.84 10.52
N PHE A 230 -10.98 7.77 11.00
CA PHE A 230 -12.29 7.54 11.60
C PHE A 230 -13.31 8.40 10.86
N CYS A 231 -13.73 7.97 9.68
CA CYS A 231 -14.40 8.84 8.71
C CYS A 231 -15.91 8.58 8.54
N GLN A 232 -16.52 7.71 9.36
CA GLN A 232 -17.94 7.33 9.24
C GLN A 232 -18.92 8.52 9.18
N PRO A 233 -18.79 9.58 10.00
CA PRO A 233 -19.72 10.71 9.91
C PRO A 233 -19.73 11.39 8.53
N ARG A 234 -18.61 11.44 7.80
CA ARG A 234 -18.60 12.02 6.45
C ARG A 234 -19.44 11.24 5.42
N TYR A 235 -19.62 9.93 5.65
CA TYR A 235 -20.47 9.06 4.82
C TYR A 235 -21.95 9.08 5.25
N GLY A 236 -22.34 9.99 6.13
CA GLY A 236 -23.72 10.14 6.57
C GLY A 236 -24.06 9.46 7.88
N SER A 237 -23.10 8.80 8.55
CA SER A 237 -23.36 8.25 9.89
C SER A 237 -23.71 9.35 10.88
N THR A 238 -24.75 9.11 11.66
CA THR A 238 -25.15 9.96 12.79
C THR A 238 -24.57 9.48 14.13
N GLU A 239 -23.86 8.34 14.10
CA GLU A 239 -23.12 7.82 15.24
C GLU A 239 -21.65 8.20 15.15
N PRO A 240 -21.03 8.68 16.23
CA PRO A 240 -19.61 9.05 16.23
C PRO A 240 -18.69 7.85 16.10
N MET A 241 -19.11 6.64 16.52
CA MET A 241 -18.26 5.45 16.53
C MET A 241 -19.09 4.19 16.34
N ASP A 242 -18.75 3.41 15.32
CA ASP A 242 -19.31 2.07 15.07
C ASP A 242 -18.62 0.96 15.89
N ALA A 243 -19.03 -0.29 15.71
CA ALA A 243 -18.43 -1.44 16.39
C ALA A 243 -16.97 -1.65 16.00
N VAL A 244 -16.64 -1.46 14.73
CA VAL A 244 -15.27 -1.58 14.18
C VAL A 244 -14.35 -0.54 14.81
N GLY A 245 -14.77 0.72 14.81
CA GLY A 245 -14.00 1.82 15.41
C GLY A 245 -13.80 1.64 16.91
N ARG A 246 -14.82 1.19 17.64
CA ARG A 246 -14.71 0.87 19.07
C ARG A 246 -13.70 -0.23 19.34
N TYR A 247 -13.75 -1.32 18.55
CA TYR A 247 -12.80 -2.42 18.68
C TYR A 247 -11.35 -1.95 18.45
N ASN A 248 -11.09 -1.22 17.36
CA ASN A 248 -9.76 -0.73 17.03
C ASN A 248 -9.23 0.25 18.08
N LEU A 249 -10.08 1.15 18.59
CA LEU A 249 -9.71 2.10 19.63
C LEU A 249 -9.39 1.44 20.99
N GLN A 250 -9.93 0.25 21.24
CA GLN A 250 -9.66 -0.54 22.45
C GLN A 250 -8.43 -1.43 22.31
N ASN A 251 -8.13 -1.93 21.10
CA ASN A 251 -7.13 -2.97 20.88
C ASN A 251 -5.84 -2.49 20.21
N LEU A 252 -5.85 -1.31 19.57
CA LEU A 252 -4.68 -0.68 18.95
C LEU A 252 -4.32 0.62 19.68
N ARG A 253 -3.05 1.01 19.58
CA ARG A 253 -2.57 2.27 20.14
C ARG A 253 -2.80 3.40 19.15
N VAL A 254 -3.84 4.20 19.36
CA VAL A 254 -4.15 5.35 18.52
C VAL A 254 -3.44 6.58 19.07
N VAL A 255 -2.36 7.03 18.41
CA VAL A 255 -1.62 8.24 18.84
C VAL A 255 -2.15 9.52 18.19
N TYR A 256 -2.80 9.41 17.05
CA TYR A 256 -3.55 10.45 16.33
C TYR A 256 -4.79 9.83 15.68
N ALA A 257 -5.88 10.55 15.68
CA ALA A 257 -7.08 10.22 14.93
C ALA A 257 -7.29 11.25 13.81
N ARG A 258 -7.54 10.78 12.59
CA ARG A 258 -7.95 11.64 11.47
C ARG A 258 -9.43 11.41 11.21
N ILE A 259 -10.22 12.49 11.21
CA ILE A 259 -11.67 12.45 11.02
C ILE A 259 -12.09 13.17 9.75
N GLY A 260 -13.25 12.79 9.23
CA GLY A 260 -13.89 13.52 8.13
C GLY A 260 -14.74 14.67 8.64
N LEU A 261 -14.41 15.91 8.26
CA LEU A 261 -15.28 17.07 8.49
C LEU A 261 -16.41 17.04 7.45
N PRO A 262 -17.67 16.80 7.85
CA PRO A 262 -18.78 16.59 6.92
C PRO A 262 -19.38 17.93 6.47
N LEU A 263 -18.73 18.65 5.56
CA LEU A 263 -19.20 19.97 5.11
C LEU A 263 -20.63 19.93 4.56
N ASN A 264 -21.04 18.87 3.86
CA ASN A 264 -22.39 18.73 3.33
C ASN A 264 -23.46 18.79 4.42
N GLY A 265 -23.21 18.15 5.58
CA GLY A 265 -24.10 18.18 6.72
C GLY A 265 -23.96 19.45 7.57
N TRP A 266 -22.75 19.99 7.65
CA TRP A 266 -22.45 21.19 8.43
C TRP A 266 -22.99 22.46 7.79
N THR A 267 -22.79 22.64 6.47
CA THR A 267 -23.24 23.83 5.74
C THR A 267 -23.96 23.45 4.44
N PRO A 268 -25.16 22.86 4.52
CA PRO A 268 -25.89 22.38 3.34
C PRO A 268 -26.27 23.49 2.37
N GLU A 269 -26.42 24.70 2.87
CA GLU A 269 -26.74 25.92 2.13
C GLU A 269 -25.80 27.06 2.53
N ARG A 270 -25.59 28.03 1.64
CA ARG A 270 -24.71 29.16 1.89
C ARG A 270 -25.18 29.97 3.11
N GLY A 271 -24.29 30.14 4.10
CA GLY A 271 -24.58 30.87 5.33
C GLY A 271 -25.39 30.12 6.38
N VAL A 272 -25.84 28.89 6.07
CA VAL A 272 -26.57 28.02 7.01
C VAL A 272 -25.61 27.01 7.63
N TYR A 273 -25.62 26.90 8.98
CA TYR A 273 -24.76 25.97 9.72
C TYR A 273 -25.65 25.13 10.66
N ARG A 274 -25.48 23.79 10.60
CA ARG A 274 -26.32 22.83 11.35
C ARG A 274 -25.45 21.93 12.21
N ASP A 275 -25.59 22.09 13.53
CA ASP A 275 -25.00 21.17 14.51
C ASP A 275 -25.99 20.00 14.75
N GLU A 276 -26.15 19.18 13.70
CA GLU A 276 -27.13 18.09 13.65
C GLU A 276 -26.53 16.88 12.91
N ALA A 277 -27.16 15.71 13.05
CA ALA A 277 -26.86 14.50 12.33
C ALA A 277 -25.35 14.22 12.24
N GLN A 278 -24.82 14.08 11.02
CA GLN A 278 -23.42 13.75 10.77
C GLN A 278 -22.43 14.83 11.26
N ALA A 279 -22.81 16.11 11.24
CA ALA A 279 -21.96 17.19 11.76
C ALA A 279 -21.78 17.06 13.28
N ARG A 280 -22.88 16.80 13.99
CA ARG A 280 -22.87 16.54 15.44
C ARG A 280 -22.08 15.26 15.76
N ALA A 281 -22.23 14.19 14.97
CA ALA A 281 -21.47 12.96 15.15
C ALA A 281 -19.96 13.21 15.05
N ALA A 282 -19.51 13.99 14.06
CA ALA A 282 -18.10 14.36 13.92
C ALA A 282 -17.61 15.22 15.11
N LEU A 283 -18.40 16.18 15.59
CA LEU A 283 -18.06 17.00 16.76
C LEU A 283 -17.94 16.15 18.04
N LEU A 284 -18.86 15.21 18.26
CA LEU A 284 -18.80 14.25 19.37
C LEU A 284 -17.61 13.30 19.24
N GLN A 285 -17.23 12.91 18.02
CA GLN A 285 -16.06 12.09 17.76
C GLN A 285 -14.77 12.83 18.14
N ILE A 286 -14.64 14.12 17.79
CA ILE A 286 -13.49 14.96 18.21
C ILE A 286 -13.45 15.05 19.74
N GLN A 287 -14.59 15.30 20.38
CA GLN A 287 -14.68 15.38 21.83
C GLN A 287 -14.22 14.08 22.51
N GLU A 288 -14.66 12.91 22.02
CA GLU A 288 -14.28 11.61 22.56
C GLU A 288 -12.77 11.35 22.42
N PHE A 289 -12.16 11.67 21.26
CA PHE A 289 -10.71 11.54 21.09
C PHE A 289 -9.94 12.47 22.05
N ASN A 290 -10.35 13.74 22.15
CA ASN A 290 -9.68 14.68 23.05
C ASN A 290 -9.80 14.27 24.52
N ARG A 291 -10.96 13.71 24.95
CA ARG A 291 -11.15 13.16 26.28
C ARG A 291 -10.18 12.01 26.57
N ARG A 292 -9.82 11.22 25.56
CA ARG A 292 -8.78 10.18 25.60
C ARG A 292 -7.37 10.71 25.43
N ARG A 293 -7.18 12.02 25.29
CA ARG A 293 -5.90 12.67 24.99
C ARG A 293 -5.31 12.24 23.65
N ILE A 294 -6.17 11.91 22.70
CA ILE A 294 -5.78 11.62 21.32
C ILE A 294 -6.00 12.92 20.51
N PRO A 295 -4.92 13.51 19.97
CA PRO A 295 -5.02 14.68 19.11
C PRO A 295 -5.71 14.34 17.79
N VAL A 296 -6.39 15.33 17.21
CA VAL A 296 -7.27 15.15 16.05
C VAL A 296 -6.78 15.94 14.86
N ILE A 297 -6.80 15.29 13.71
CA ILE A 297 -6.71 15.89 12.37
C ILE A 297 -8.12 15.89 11.79
N ALA A 298 -8.61 17.03 11.30
CA ALA A 298 -9.85 17.10 10.53
C ALA A 298 -9.53 17.31 9.04
N SER A 299 -10.09 16.49 8.20
CA SER A 299 -9.91 16.59 6.75
C SER A 299 -11.24 16.67 6.02
N ILE A 300 -11.27 17.37 4.91
CA ILE A 300 -12.43 17.48 4.03
C ILE A 300 -12.19 16.60 2.80
N TRP A 301 -13.14 15.70 2.54
CA TRP A 301 -13.21 14.92 1.29
C TRP A 301 -14.22 15.50 0.32
N GLU A 302 -15.33 16.04 0.84
CA GLU A 302 -16.48 16.45 0.06
C GLU A 302 -17.00 17.79 0.53
N GLY A 303 -17.63 18.54 -0.38
CA GLY A 303 -18.29 19.80 -0.09
C GLY A 303 -19.66 19.92 -0.75
N PRO A 304 -20.52 20.80 -0.23
CA PRO A 304 -21.84 21.02 -0.77
C PRO A 304 -21.78 21.57 -2.20
N GLY A 305 -22.76 21.19 -3.00
CA GLY A 305 -22.80 21.55 -4.42
C GLY A 305 -22.76 23.04 -4.69
N TRP A 306 -23.30 23.88 -3.80
CA TRP A 306 -23.27 25.34 -3.90
C TRP A 306 -21.86 25.95 -3.75
N MET A 307 -20.95 25.20 -3.09
CA MET A 307 -19.57 25.67 -2.80
C MET A 307 -18.60 25.30 -3.91
N LEU A 308 -18.82 24.19 -4.61
CA LEU A 308 -17.89 23.61 -5.55
C LEU A 308 -18.21 23.96 -7.00
N GLY A 309 -17.17 24.27 -7.79
CA GLY A 309 -17.26 24.39 -9.24
C GLY A 309 -17.36 23.02 -9.93
N GLY A 310 -17.69 23.02 -11.22
CA GLY A 310 -17.84 21.80 -12.02
C GLY A 310 -19.19 21.09 -11.84
N ARG A 311 -19.38 19.99 -12.58
CA ARG A 311 -20.60 19.19 -12.49
C ARG A 311 -20.57 18.26 -11.28
N PRO A 312 -21.71 17.94 -10.64
CA PRO A 312 -21.76 17.09 -9.44
C PRO A 312 -21.10 15.72 -9.61
N GLU A 313 -21.19 15.12 -10.81
CA GLU A 313 -20.66 13.78 -11.12
C GLU A 313 -19.15 13.79 -11.46
N GLN A 314 -18.56 14.97 -11.57
CA GLN A 314 -17.17 15.12 -11.97
C GLN A 314 -16.24 14.91 -10.78
N MET A 315 -15.30 13.98 -10.89
CA MET A 315 -14.17 13.92 -9.96
C MET A 315 -13.23 15.11 -10.16
N GLY A 316 -12.55 15.51 -9.11
CA GLY A 316 -11.59 16.63 -9.17
C GLY A 316 -12.27 17.98 -9.32
N ARG A 317 -13.42 18.17 -8.68
CA ARG A 317 -14.07 19.48 -8.59
C ARG A 317 -13.16 20.47 -7.86
N THR A 318 -13.23 21.73 -8.25
CA THR A 318 -12.42 22.78 -7.66
C THR A 318 -13.26 23.64 -6.72
N LEU A 319 -12.62 24.24 -5.72
CA LEU A 319 -13.21 25.35 -4.97
C LEU A 319 -12.93 26.65 -5.72
N PRO A 320 -13.94 27.34 -6.31
CA PRO A 320 -13.72 28.60 -6.98
C PRO A 320 -13.21 29.67 -6.00
N ARG A 321 -12.36 30.59 -6.45
CA ARG A 321 -11.76 31.61 -5.58
C ARG A 321 -12.78 32.49 -4.87
N GLU A 322 -13.89 32.81 -5.54
CA GLU A 322 -15.02 33.55 -4.98
C GLU A 322 -15.74 32.81 -3.86
N ARG A 323 -15.46 31.51 -3.67
CA ARG A 323 -15.98 30.67 -2.58
C ARG A 323 -14.99 30.44 -1.45
N TYR A 324 -13.76 30.94 -1.57
CA TYR A 324 -12.74 30.77 -0.50
C TYR A 324 -13.22 31.31 0.84
N ALA A 325 -13.78 32.54 0.86
CA ALA A 325 -14.30 33.14 2.08
C ALA A 325 -15.42 32.31 2.71
N ASP A 326 -16.34 31.79 1.88
CA ASP A 326 -17.45 30.93 2.37
C ASP A 326 -16.91 29.62 2.99
N CYS A 327 -15.96 28.96 2.33
CA CYS A 327 -15.33 27.74 2.83
C CYS A 327 -14.52 27.99 4.12
N ILE A 328 -13.73 29.06 4.15
CA ILE A 328 -12.95 29.47 5.34
C ILE A 328 -13.87 29.74 6.52
N GLU A 329 -14.96 30.45 6.30
CA GLU A 329 -15.95 30.74 7.35
C GLU A 329 -16.61 29.43 7.85
N ALA A 330 -17.00 28.53 6.94
CA ALA A 330 -17.62 27.25 7.31
C ALA A 330 -16.68 26.40 8.16
N VAL A 331 -15.41 26.26 7.77
CA VAL A 331 -14.39 25.52 8.54
C VAL A 331 -14.12 26.20 9.88
N THR A 332 -13.93 27.53 9.87
CA THR A 332 -13.69 28.30 11.10
C THR A 332 -14.81 28.08 12.11
N ARG A 333 -16.07 28.20 11.67
CA ARG A 333 -17.25 27.98 12.54
C ARG A 333 -17.32 26.55 13.08
N PHE A 334 -17.00 25.55 12.28
CA PHE A 334 -16.95 24.16 12.74
C PHE A 334 -15.91 23.99 13.86
N LEU A 335 -14.70 24.49 13.65
CA LEU A 335 -13.60 24.40 14.63
C LEU A 335 -13.89 25.20 15.91
N VAL A 336 -14.49 26.38 15.79
CA VAL A 336 -14.94 27.19 16.92
C VAL A 336 -16.07 26.48 17.67
N THR A 337 -17.04 25.87 16.98
CA THR A 337 -18.10 25.07 17.61
C THR A 337 -17.53 23.88 18.37
N ALA A 338 -16.55 23.16 17.79
CA ALA A 338 -15.85 22.08 18.49
C ALA A 338 -15.23 22.56 19.81
N ARG A 339 -14.54 23.71 19.78
CA ARG A 339 -13.90 24.31 20.96
C ARG A 339 -14.93 24.81 21.99
N ASP A 340 -15.85 25.64 21.57
CA ASP A 340 -16.70 26.42 22.48
C ASP A 340 -17.91 25.63 23.02
N ARG A 341 -18.48 24.73 22.22
CA ARG A 341 -19.64 23.93 22.60
C ARG A 341 -19.29 22.52 23.08
N TYR A 342 -18.21 21.93 22.54
CA TYR A 342 -17.80 20.54 22.83
C TYR A 342 -16.54 20.45 23.68
N GLY A 343 -15.87 21.58 24.00
CA GLY A 343 -14.63 21.60 24.76
C GLY A 343 -13.50 20.83 24.08
N ALA A 344 -13.53 20.76 22.75
CA ALA A 344 -12.66 19.92 21.93
C ALA A 344 -11.88 20.73 20.91
N THR A 345 -10.66 20.28 20.57
CA THR A 345 -9.76 20.99 19.65
C THR A 345 -9.31 20.08 18.51
N VAL A 346 -9.11 20.67 17.36
CA VAL A 346 -8.50 20.06 16.18
C VAL A 346 -7.10 20.65 16.02
N GLU A 347 -6.08 19.80 16.01
CA GLU A 347 -4.68 20.24 15.94
C GLU A 347 -4.26 20.57 14.50
N TYR A 348 -4.71 19.76 13.55
CA TYR A 348 -4.40 19.96 12.13
C TYR A 348 -5.65 19.85 11.25
N PHE A 349 -5.60 20.56 10.14
CA PHE A 349 -6.64 20.57 9.11
C PHE A 349 -6.04 20.34 7.73
N SER A 350 -6.77 19.64 6.85
CA SER A 350 -6.40 19.44 5.45
C SER A 350 -7.61 19.29 4.52
N PHE A 351 -7.35 19.42 3.23
CA PHE A 351 -8.18 18.85 2.19
C PHE A 351 -7.57 17.52 1.78
N ASN A 352 -8.40 16.48 1.66
CA ASN A 352 -7.94 15.15 1.26
C ASN A 352 -7.57 15.13 -0.22
N GLU A 353 -6.38 14.62 -0.54
CA GLU A 353 -5.89 14.41 -1.91
C GLU A 353 -6.09 15.61 -2.83
N PRO A 354 -5.63 16.81 -2.45
CA PRO A 354 -5.90 18.01 -3.23
C PRO A 354 -5.21 18.00 -4.59
N ASP A 355 -4.16 17.21 -4.77
CA ASP A 355 -3.46 17.01 -6.04
C ASP A 355 -4.26 16.18 -7.04
N TYR A 356 -4.98 15.18 -6.57
CA TYR A 356 -5.85 14.30 -7.35
C TYR A 356 -7.29 14.83 -7.38
N GLY A 357 -7.78 15.20 -6.21
CA GLY A 357 -9.10 15.78 -5.98
C GLY A 357 -10.22 14.75 -6.07
N VAL A 358 -10.58 14.14 -4.96
CA VAL A 358 -11.87 13.42 -4.91
C VAL A 358 -12.97 14.44 -5.15
N ASN A 359 -12.98 15.57 -4.43
CA ASN A 359 -13.92 16.68 -4.67
C ASN A 359 -13.29 18.08 -4.51
N PHE A 360 -12.19 18.24 -3.79
CA PHE A 360 -11.50 19.52 -3.63
C PHE A 360 -10.13 19.47 -4.29
N LYS A 361 -10.07 19.76 -5.57
CA LYS A 361 -8.80 19.85 -6.28
C LYS A 361 -8.21 21.24 -6.18
N PHE A 362 -6.95 21.31 -5.80
CA PHE A 362 -6.16 22.53 -5.76
C PHE A 362 -4.82 22.31 -6.44
N THR A 363 -4.39 23.27 -7.23
CA THR A 363 -2.98 23.41 -7.54
C THR A 363 -2.23 23.86 -6.28
N PRO A 364 -0.89 23.66 -6.19
CA PRO A 364 -0.12 24.18 -5.05
C PRO A 364 -0.29 25.69 -4.84
N GLN A 365 -0.42 26.47 -5.92
CA GLN A 365 -0.60 27.93 -5.89
C GLN A 365 -1.97 28.32 -5.32
N GLU A 366 -3.03 27.60 -5.72
CA GLU A 366 -4.38 27.81 -5.19
C GLU A 366 -4.46 27.41 -3.71
N MET A 367 -3.81 26.32 -3.31
CA MET A 367 -3.72 25.91 -1.91
C MET A 367 -2.96 26.96 -1.08
N ALA A 368 -1.84 27.50 -1.58
CA ALA A 368 -1.12 28.56 -0.90
C ALA A 368 -1.98 29.82 -0.74
N GLU A 369 -2.76 30.19 -1.77
CA GLU A 369 -3.69 31.32 -1.72
C GLU A 369 -4.79 31.09 -0.68
N PHE A 370 -5.38 29.89 -0.65
CA PHE A 370 -6.38 29.53 0.36
C PHE A 370 -5.80 29.64 1.78
N ILE A 371 -4.63 29.06 2.03
CA ILE A 371 -3.96 29.09 3.36
C ILE A 371 -3.64 30.52 3.77
N ARG A 372 -3.24 31.39 2.83
CA ARG A 372 -2.92 32.79 3.08
C ARG A 372 -4.12 33.58 3.60
N GLN A 373 -5.33 33.21 3.19
CA GLN A 373 -6.58 33.80 3.68
C GLN A 373 -7.08 33.11 4.95
N ALA A 374 -7.03 31.77 4.99
CA ALA A 374 -7.56 30.97 6.08
C ALA A 374 -6.72 31.06 7.37
N GLY A 375 -5.39 31.07 7.25
CA GLY A 375 -4.50 31.09 8.40
C GLY A 375 -4.73 32.28 9.35
N PRO A 376 -4.74 33.52 8.87
CA PRO A 376 -5.08 34.70 9.69
C PRO A 376 -6.49 34.63 10.26
N ARG A 377 -7.46 34.07 9.53
CA ARG A 377 -8.84 33.90 10.00
C ARG A 377 -8.94 32.93 11.17
N PHE A 378 -8.23 31.78 11.09
CA PHE A 378 -8.14 30.83 12.19
C PHE A 378 -7.49 31.48 13.42
N GLN A 379 -6.39 32.18 13.24
CA GLN A 379 -5.68 32.87 14.31
C GLN A 379 -6.58 33.95 14.98
N ALA A 380 -7.30 34.78 14.19
CA ALA A 380 -8.22 35.77 14.70
C ALA A 380 -9.39 35.16 15.47
N ALA A 381 -9.79 33.93 15.13
CA ALA A 381 -10.80 33.15 15.86
C ALA A 381 -10.22 32.45 17.11
N GLY A 382 -8.95 32.64 17.47
CA GLY A 382 -8.27 32.02 18.60
C GLY A 382 -7.98 30.51 18.41
N LEU A 383 -7.99 30.02 17.16
CA LEU A 383 -7.67 28.64 16.83
C LEU A 383 -6.16 28.44 16.69
N LYS A 384 -5.66 27.32 17.22
CA LYS A 384 -4.26 26.90 17.08
C LYS A 384 -4.04 25.91 15.94
N THR A 385 -5.12 25.56 15.25
CA THR A 385 -5.16 24.59 14.15
C THR A 385 -4.23 25.04 13.00
N LYS A 386 -3.34 24.14 12.56
CA LYS A 386 -2.44 24.37 11.42
C LYS A 386 -2.84 23.49 10.23
N PHE A 387 -2.38 23.87 9.05
CA PHE A 387 -2.62 23.10 7.83
C PHE A 387 -1.57 22.00 7.67
N LEU A 388 -2.02 20.77 7.38
CA LEU A 388 -1.11 19.75 6.86
C LEU A 388 -0.57 20.18 5.49
N VAL A 389 0.69 19.89 5.22
CA VAL A 389 1.33 20.26 3.95
C VAL A 389 1.26 19.09 2.98
N GLY A 390 0.46 19.24 1.96
CA GLY A 390 0.28 18.24 0.90
C GLY A 390 -0.99 17.43 1.10
N ASP A 391 -0.98 16.41 1.94
CA ASP A 391 -2.04 15.40 2.07
C ASP A 391 -2.40 14.76 0.71
N THR A 392 -1.33 14.53 -0.10
CA THR A 392 -1.43 14.09 -1.49
C THR A 392 -1.84 12.63 -1.61
N ALA A 393 -2.53 12.29 -2.70
CA ALA A 393 -3.03 10.94 -2.99
C ALA A 393 -1.92 9.87 -3.03
N ASN A 394 -0.69 10.27 -3.35
CA ASN A 394 0.45 9.37 -3.48
C ASN A 394 1.74 10.03 -3.03
N GLY A 395 2.69 9.21 -2.56
CA GLY A 395 4.03 9.67 -2.20
C GLY A 395 4.85 10.14 -3.41
N ALA A 396 4.65 9.54 -4.58
CA ALA A 396 5.38 9.90 -5.80
C ALA A 396 5.18 11.37 -6.21
N ASN A 397 3.97 11.90 -6.04
CA ASN A 397 3.61 13.28 -6.44
C ASN A 397 3.89 14.30 -5.34
N PHE A 398 4.15 13.86 -4.11
CA PHE A 398 4.17 14.70 -2.93
C PHE A 398 5.17 15.87 -3.02
N VAL A 399 6.42 15.60 -3.41
CA VAL A 399 7.47 16.63 -3.41
C VAL A 399 7.16 17.78 -4.38
N ALA A 400 6.62 17.45 -5.55
CA ALA A 400 6.21 18.45 -6.54
C ALA A 400 5.07 19.33 -6.02
N TYR A 401 4.13 18.75 -5.26
CA TYR A 401 3.01 19.47 -4.68
C TYR A 401 3.41 20.30 -3.45
N ALA A 402 4.18 19.72 -2.54
CA ALA A 402 4.48 20.35 -1.25
C ALA A 402 5.55 21.45 -1.32
N ARG A 403 6.51 21.34 -2.24
CA ARG A 403 7.62 22.30 -2.33
C ARG A 403 7.16 23.76 -2.53
N PRO A 404 6.25 24.10 -3.47
CA PRO A 404 5.77 25.47 -3.63
C PRO A 404 5.08 26.03 -2.37
N LEU A 405 4.40 25.18 -1.59
CA LEU A 405 3.80 25.58 -0.31
C LEU A 405 4.87 25.93 0.74
N LEU A 406 5.94 25.15 0.81
CA LEU A 406 7.03 25.37 1.76
C LEU A 406 7.90 26.58 1.41
N GLU A 407 7.96 26.96 0.14
CA GLU A 407 8.69 28.13 -0.36
C GLU A 407 7.94 29.45 -0.14
N ASP A 408 6.61 29.42 0.06
CA ASP A 408 5.84 30.64 0.37
C ASP A 408 5.95 31.02 1.86
N ARG A 409 6.85 31.96 2.14
CA ARG A 409 7.11 32.45 3.52
C ARG A 409 5.88 33.05 4.20
N ARG A 410 4.88 33.54 3.44
CA ARG A 410 3.68 34.18 3.99
C ARG A 410 2.75 33.18 4.68
N ILE A 411 2.78 31.92 4.27
CA ILE A 411 1.96 30.85 4.87
C ILE A 411 2.74 30.01 5.89
N ALA A 412 4.06 30.14 5.96
CA ALA A 412 4.92 29.32 6.81
C ALA A 412 4.45 29.22 8.28
N PRO A 413 3.92 30.29 8.95
CA PRO A 413 3.43 30.20 10.32
C PRO A 413 2.24 29.25 10.50
N TYR A 414 1.46 29.03 9.44
CA TYR A 414 0.23 28.22 9.45
C TYR A 414 0.47 26.76 9.06
N LEU A 415 1.67 26.41 8.60
CA LEU A 415 2.01 25.07 8.12
C LEU A 415 2.39 24.12 9.25
N GLY A 416 1.80 22.95 9.27
CA GLY A 416 2.08 21.82 10.12
C GLY A 416 3.06 20.82 9.48
N PRO A 417 2.89 19.50 9.78
CA PRO A 417 3.65 18.41 9.20
C PRO A 417 3.48 18.28 7.69
N LEU A 418 4.47 17.65 7.04
CA LEU A 418 4.39 17.16 5.67
C LEU A 418 3.57 15.89 5.64
N THR A 419 2.57 15.80 4.78
CA THR A 419 1.67 14.64 4.73
C THR A 419 1.40 14.17 3.31
N PHE A 420 1.39 12.86 3.16
CA PHE A 420 1.07 12.17 1.91
C PHE A 420 0.36 10.84 2.22
N HIS A 421 -0.18 10.17 1.21
CA HIS A 421 -0.70 8.81 1.30
C HIS A 421 0.28 7.82 0.66
N CYS A 422 0.33 6.59 1.15
CA CYS A 422 1.28 5.59 0.67
C CYS A 422 0.66 4.50 -0.20
N TRP A 423 -0.46 4.80 -0.90
CA TRP A 423 -1.13 3.85 -1.77
C TRP A 423 -0.24 3.28 -2.87
N ASP A 424 0.71 4.08 -3.33
CA ASP A 424 1.69 3.72 -4.36
C ASP A 424 2.98 3.10 -3.82
N ALA A 425 3.12 2.88 -2.51
CA ALA A 425 4.38 2.47 -1.88
C ALA A 425 5.05 1.27 -2.55
N LEU A 426 4.28 0.25 -2.92
CA LEU A 426 4.82 -0.97 -3.53
C LEU A 426 5.27 -0.76 -4.98
N GLY A 427 4.83 0.31 -5.66
CA GLY A 427 5.14 0.62 -7.05
C GLY A 427 5.96 1.88 -7.27
N ALA A 428 6.04 2.77 -6.28
CA ALA A 428 6.79 4.03 -6.37
C ALA A 428 8.30 3.79 -6.40
N LEU A 429 9.03 4.71 -7.03
CA LEU A 429 10.49 4.70 -7.04
C LEU A 429 11.04 5.00 -5.65
N ASP A 430 12.09 4.30 -5.23
CA ASP A 430 12.74 4.54 -3.94
C ASP A 430 13.28 5.98 -3.85
N ALA A 431 13.74 6.55 -4.96
CA ALA A 431 14.18 7.94 -5.03
C ALA A 431 13.08 8.95 -4.73
N GLN A 432 11.84 8.72 -5.22
CA GLN A 432 10.69 9.59 -4.94
C GLN A 432 10.37 9.62 -3.44
N TYR A 433 10.34 8.44 -2.81
CA TYR A 433 10.10 8.30 -1.37
C TYR A 433 11.23 8.90 -0.53
N SER A 434 12.49 8.70 -0.93
CA SER A 434 13.66 9.29 -0.25
C SER A 434 13.66 10.82 -0.33
N ALA A 435 13.19 11.39 -1.45
CA ALA A 435 13.09 12.83 -1.62
C ALA A 435 12.08 13.47 -0.64
N ILE A 436 11.09 12.71 -0.14
CA ILE A 436 10.18 13.18 0.92
C ILE A 436 10.95 13.42 2.22
N ALA A 437 11.81 12.47 2.61
CA ALA A 437 12.66 12.64 3.80
C ALA A 437 13.62 13.84 3.67
N GLU A 438 14.18 14.06 2.49
CA GLU A 438 15.05 15.19 2.21
C GLU A 438 14.31 16.52 2.35
N LEU A 439 13.08 16.58 1.83
CA LEU A 439 12.21 17.75 1.96
C LEU A 439 11.90 18.05 3.43
N GLY A 440 11.55 17.01 4.21
CA GLY A 440 11.30 17.11 5.65
C GLY A 440 12.50 17.68 6.40
N ARG A 441 13.70 17.17 6.13
CA ARG A 441 14.95 17.68 6.74
C ARG A 441 15.24 19.13 6.33
N ARG A 442 15.12 19.46 5.03
CA ARG A 442 15.40 20.80 4.50
C ARG A 442 14.55 21.89 5.14
N TYR A 443 13.27 21.60 5.39
CA TYR A 443 12.33 22.57 5.97
C TYR A 443 12.07 22.34 7.47
N ASN A 444 12.82 21.46 8.10
CA ASN A 444 12.65 21.07 9.52
C ASN A 444 11.19 20.77 9.88
N LYS A 445 10.55 19.95 9.06
CA LYS A 445 9.16 19.53 9.24
C LYS A 445 9.09 18.02 9.43
N PRO A 446 8.30 17.52 10.39
CA PRO A 446 8.03 16.09 10.51
C PRO A 446 7.25 15.60 9.29
N VAL A 447 7.50 14.35 8.91
CA VAL A 447 6.82 13.68 7.79
C VAL A 447 5.84 12.67 8.35
N TRP A 448 4.60 12.67 7.87
CA TRP A 448 3.51 11.79 8.27
C TRP A 448 2.86 11.12 7.06
N CYS A 449 2.39 9.89 7.22
CA CYS A 449 1.53 9.23 6.25
C CYS A 449 0.08 9.29 6.76
N ALA A 450 -0.76 10.12 6.13
CA ALA A 450 -2.11 10.41 6.61
C ALA A 450 -3.15 9.37 6.15
N GLU A 451 -2.87 8.62 5.08
CA GLU A 451 -3.59 7.39 4.72
C GLU A 451 -2.58 6.31 4.38
N ALA A 452 -2.55 5.28 5.21
CA ALA A 452 -1.63 4.17 5.06
C ALA A 452 -2.36 2.90 4.64
N GLY A 453 -1.94 2.36 3.53
CA GLY A 453 -2.40 1.13 2.90
C GLY A 453 -1.44 0.72 1.79
N HIS A 454 -1.79 -0.26 1.00
CA HIS A 454 -0.93 -0.73 -0.09
C HIS A 454 -1.61 -0.70 -1.46
N ASP A 455 -2.91 -0.48 -1.53
CA ASP A 455 -3.68 -0.43 -2.76
C ASP A 455 -5.02 0.30 -2.53
N ALA A 456 -5.19 1.45 -3.17
CA ALA A 456 -6.42 2.24 -3.09
C ALA A 456 -7.63 1.57 -3.77
N GLN A 457 -7.40 0.55 -4.59
CA GLN A 457 -8.44 -0.21 -5.29
C GLN A 457 -8.69 -1.60 -4.67
N LEU A 458 -8.11 -1.90 -3.51
CA LEU A 458 -8.20 -3.22 -2.87
C LEU A 458 -9.65 -3.70 -2.69
N TRP A 459 -10.59 -2.80 -2.47
CA TRP A 459 -12.03 -3.09 -2.33
C TRP A 459 -12.66 -3.74 -3.58
N GLN A 460 -12.00 -3.68 -4.73
CA GLN A 460 -12.44 -4.34 -5.97
C GLN A 460 -12.11 -5.85 -5.99
N ALA A 461 -11.11 -6.27 -5.21
CA ALA A 461 -10.73 -7.67 -5.13
C ALA A 461 -11.78 -8.51 -4.37
N PRO A 462 -11.92 -9.82 -4.67
CA PRO A 462 -12.81 -10.71 -3.92
C PRO A 462 -12.31 -10.91 -2.48
N ASN A 463 -13.14 -10.57 -1.49
CA ASN A 463 -12.88 -10.78 -0.05
C ASN A 463 -11.45 -10.38 0.41
N PRO A 464 -10.95 -9.19 0.08
CA PRO A 464 -9.54 -8.88 0.30
C PRO A 464 -9.18 -8.73 1.77
N TRP A 465 -10.15 -8.40 2.62
CA TRP A 465 -9.94 -8.01 4.02
C TRP A 465 -9.48 -9.15 4.90
N GLU A 466 -9.98 -10.35 4.65
CA GLU A 466 -9.69 -11.55 5.44
C GLU A 466 -8.40 -12.25 5.00
N SER A 467 -7.80 -11.81 3.91
CA SER A 467 -6.61 -12.44 3.33
C SER A 467 -5.34 -12.12 4.11
N TRP A 468 -4.45 -13.10 4.23
CA TRP A 468 -3.08 -12.88 4.71
C TRP A 468 -2.31 -11.94 3.77
N GLU A 469 -2.59 -12.01 2.48
CA GLU A 469 -1.97 -11.15 1.47
C GLU A 469 -2.13 -9.67 1.79
N ASN A 470 -3.34 -9.24 2.21
CA ASN A 470 -3.58 -7.87 2.66
C ASN A 470 -2.67 -7.49 3.84
N GLY A 471 -2.53 -8.36 4.83
CA GLY A 471 -1.64 -8.12 5.98
C GLY A 471 -0.17 -8.00 5.58
N LEU A 472 0.31 -8.94 4.78
CA LEU A 472 1.70 -8.98 4.33
C LEU A 472 2.07 -7.78 3.45
N ARG A 473 1.20 -7.43 2.48
CA ARG A 473 1.42 -6.26 1.62
C ARG A 473 1.34 -4.94 2.38
N THR A 474 0.47 -4.85 3.39
CA THR A 474 0.44 -3.71 4.31
C THR A 474 1.77 -3.58 5.07
N ALA A 475 2.32 -4.68 5.57
CA ALA A 475 3.63 -4.66 6.24
C ALA A 475 4.75 -4.17 5.31
N LEU A 476 4.77 -4.64 4.05
CA LEU A 476 5.75 -4.22 3.03
C LEU A 476 5.62 -2.72 2.70
N ALA A 477 4.40 -2.22 2.53
CA ALA A 477 4.15 -0.80 2.26
C ALA A 477 4.59 0.08 3.44
N TYR A 478 4.29 -0.35 4.67
CA TYR A 478 4.69 0.35 5.89
C TYR A 478 6.21 0.36 6.06
N GLU A 479 6.88 -0.79 5.87
CA GLU A 479 8.34 -0.89 5.95
C GLU A 479 9.00 0.09 4.98
N LYS A 480 8.60 0.06 3.70
CA LYS A 480 9.15 0.96 2.67
C LYS A 480 8.91 2.43 3.00
N THR A 481 7.71 2.77 3.43
CA THR A 481 7.33 4.14 3.82
C THR A 481 8.19 4.61 4.99
N LEU A 482 8.25 3.85 6.08
CA LEU A 482 9.04 4.21 7.26
C LEU A 482 10.53 4.33 6.96
N ARG A 483 11.08 3.40 6.17
CA ARG A 483 12.51 3.36 5.85
C ARG A 483 12.95 4.49 4.94
N LEU A 484 12.14 4.88 3.96
CA LEU A 484 12.56 5.83 2.92
C LEU A 484 12.11 7.27 3.20
N THR A 485 10.87 7.47 3.64
CA THR A 485 10.30 8.83 3.74
C THR A 485 10.61 9.54 5.04
N GLY A 486 11.10 8.81 6.06
CA GLY A 486 11.28 9.38 7.39
C GLY A 486 9.95 9.64 8.12
N SER A 487 8.86 8.97 7.72
CA SER A 487 7.56 9.12 8.38
C SER A 487 7.61 8.76 9.85
N ALA A 488 7.15 9.67 10.69
CA ALA A 488 7.06 9.50 12.13
C ALA A 488 5.68 9.01 12.59
N LEU A 489 4.67 9.14 11.75
CA LEU A 489 3.28 8.77 12.01
C LEU A 489 2.70 8.04 10.80
N MET A 490 1.99 6.94 11.07
CA MET A 490 1.27 6.16 10.06
C MET A 490 -0.20 6.05 10.48
N LEU A 491 -1.12 6.58 9.67
CA LEU A 491 -2.57 6.52 9.93
C LEU A 491 -3.22 5.53 8.95
N TYR A 492 -3.62 4.36 9.45
CA TYR A 492 -4.26 3.34 8.61
C TYR A 492 -5.59 3.84 8.02
N TRP A 493 -5.86 3.52 6.78
CA TRP A 493 -7.15 3.72 6.13
C TRP A 493 -7.91 2.39 6.06
N THR A 494 -8.99 2.17 6.88
CA THR A 494 -9.55 2.99 7.96
C THR A 494 -9.72 2.17 9.25
N TYR A 495 -9.81 2.83 10.38
CA TYR A 495 -10.18 2.19 11.66
C TYR A 495 -11.69 2.10 11.85
N GLN A 496 -12.46 2.69 10.99
CA GLN A 496 -13.90 2.52 10.76
C GLN A 496 -14.07 2.33 9.25
N ASP A 497 -15.20 1.69 8.78
CA ASP A 497 -15.58 1.76 7.39
C ASP A 497 -14.94 0.75 6.43
N ASN A 498 -14.74 1.13 5.18
CA ASN A 498 -14.64 0.31 3.97
C ASN A 498 -13.30 -0.38 3.71
N TYR A 499 -12.31 -0.21 4.57
CA TYR A 499 -11.05 -0.96 4.60
C TYR A 499 -10.86 -1.62 5.98
N PRO A 500 -11.78 -2.50 6.40
CA PRO A 500 -11.90 -2.90 7.78
C PRO A 500 -10.70 -3.76 8.24
N LEU A 501 -10.27 -3.51 9.48
CA LEU A 501 -9.31 -4.36 10.19
C LEU A 501 -9.98 -5.53 10.92
N VAL A 502 -11.29 -5.45 11.11
CA VAL A 502 -12.10 -6.43 11.83
C VAL A 502 -13.44 -6.61 11.14
N SER A 503 -14.14 -7.69 11.45
CA SER A 503 -15.51 -7.91 10.98
C SER A 503 -16.45 -6.77 11.37
N ARG A 504 -17.52 -6.57 10.59
CA ARG A 504 -18.44 -5.43 10.77
C ARG A 504 -19.09 -5.35 12.16
N ASP A 505 -19.26 -6.48 12.82
CA ASP A 505 -19.75 -6.58 14.20
C ASP A 505 -18.69 -6.22 15.27
N GLY A 506 -17.45 -5.98 14.88
CA GLY A 506 -16.35 -5.65 15.77
C GLY A 506 -15.89 -6.82 16.65
N THR A 507 -16.04 -8.08 16.20
CA THR A 507 -15.71 -9.24 17.03
C THR A 507 -14.50 -10.04 16.56
N ARG A 508 -14.25 -10.09 15.24
CA ARG A 508 -13.21 -10.94 14.66
C ARG A 508 -12.16 -10.08 13.92
N PRO A 509 -10.93 -9.95 14.46
CA PRO A 509 -9.83 -9.25 13.78
C PRO A 509 -9.35 -10.03 12.56
N PHE A 510 -9.02 -9.30 11.51
CA PHE A 510 -8.43 -9.82 10.28
C PHE A 510 -6.90 -9.90 10.38
N PRO A 511 -6.21 -10.62 9.50
CA PRO A 511 -4.74 -10.72 9.53
C PRO A 511 -4.03 -9.36 9.54
N VAL A 512 -4.53 -8.39 8.80
CA VAL A 512 -3.98 -7.02 8.76
C VAL A 512 -4.01 -6.33 10.11
N HIS A 513 -5.04 -6.55 10.95
CA HIS A 513 -5.09 -6.03 12.32
C HIS A 513 -3.92 -6.56 13.16
N HIS A 514 -3.66 -7.87 13.08
CA HIS A 514 -2.56 -8.50 13.81
C HIS A 514 -1.19 -8.00 13.36
N VAL A 515 -1.02 -7.75 12.05
CA VAL A 515 0.20 -7.16 11.49
C VAL A 515 0.42 -5.75 12.02
N ILE A 516 -0.61 -4.88 11.97
CA ILE A 516 -0.51 -3.52 12.50
C ILE A 516 -0.19 -3.57 14.00
N LYS A 517 -0.87 -4.41 14.77
CA LYS A 517 -0.61 -4.61 16.20
C LYS A 517 0.83 -5.05 16.47
N GLN A 518 1.37 -5.97 15.68
CA GLN A 518 2.75 -6.43 15.80
C GLN A 518 3.75 -5.32 15.48
N MET A 519 3.47 -4.50 14.46
CA MET A 519 4.32 -3.37 14.09
C MET A 519 4.29 -2.25 15.13
N GLU A 520 3.12 -1.89 15.68
CA GLU A 520 3.03 -0.85 16.72
C GLU A 520 3.75 -1.24 18.01
N GLU A 521 3.81 -2.55 18.34
CA GLU A 521 4.59 -3.06 19.47
C GLU A 521 6.10 -3.00 19.22
N ALA A 522 6.52 -3.24 17.97
CA ALA A 522 7.92 -3.13 17.56
C ALA A 522 8.41 -1.68 17.43
N LEU A 523 7.50 -0.76 17.12
CA LEU A 523 7.77 0.65 16.84
C LEU A 523 6.92 1.56 17.76
N PRO A 524 7.06 1.47 19.09
CA PRO A 524 6.25 2.26 20.00
C PRO A 524 6.55 3.76 19.90
N PRO A 525 5.67 4.64 20.39
CA PRO A 525 5.95 6.07 20.50
C PRO A 525 7.28 6.34 21.19
N GLY A 526 8.09 7.23 20.61
CA GLY A 526 9.42 7.55 21.08
C GLY A 526 10.54 6.60 20.60
N ALA A 527 10.21 5.49 19.91
CA ALA A 527 11.22 4.65 19.28
C ALA A 527 11.90 5.41 18.13
N LYS A 528 13.21 5.23 17.97
CA LYS A 528 13.98 5.78 16.85
C LYS A 528 14.24 4.69 15.82
N ILE A 529 13.86 4.92 14.58
CA ILE A 529 14.17 4.00 13.48
C ILE A 529 15.68 3.94 13.30
N ALA A 530 16.23 2.72 13.28
CA ALA A 530 17.64 2.44 13.09
C ALA A 530 17.92 1.78 11.75
N ALA A 531 19.16 1.86 11.29
CA ALA A 531 19.55 1.26 10.01
C ALA A 531 19.52 -0.27 10.09
N ALA A 532 18.93 -0.89 9.08
CA ALA A 532 18.94 -2.33 8.86
C ALA A 532 19.05 -2.65 7.38
N THR A 533 19.76 -3.72 7.03
CA THR A 533 19.91 -4.22 5.65
C THR A 533 19.85 -5.73 5.65
N ALA A 534 19.30 -6.31 4.58
CA ALA A 534 19.30 -7.76 4.36
C ALA A 534 20.16 -8.13 3.14
N SER A 535 20.77 -9.33 3.17
CA SER A 535 21.57 -9.83 2.05
C SER A 535 20.74 -10.33 0.88
N HIS A 536 19.46 -10.62 1.08
CA HIS A 536 18.52 -11.04 0.04
C HIS A 536 17.57 -9.92 -0.31
N ASP A 537 17.39 -9.64 -1.60
CA ASP A 537 16.61 -8.49 -2.09
C ASP A 537 15.12 -8.52 -1.72
N GLU A 538 14.55 -9.70 -1.52
CA GLU A 538 13.15 -9.84 -1.13
C GLU A 538 12.95 -9.73 0.39
N LEU A 539 13.96 -10.04 1.21
CA LEU A 539 13.85 -9.91 2.66
C LEU A 539 13.91 -8.44 3.07
N ARG A 540 12.87 -7.94 3.70
CA ARG A 540 12.83 -6.58 4.22
C ARG A 540 13.21 -6.58 5.69
N ALA A 541 14.03 -5.59 6.07
CA ALA A 541 14.48 -5.42 7.44
C ALA A 541 14.35 -3.96 7.88
N LEU A 542 13.73 -3.75 9.02
CA LEU A 542 13.64 -2.46 9.69
C LEU A 542 14.04 -2.66 11.17
N ALA A 543 14.82 -1.76 11.74
CA ALA A 543 15.18 -1.82 13.13
C ALA A 543 14.77 -0.55 13.88
N SER A 544 14.65 -0.64 15.19
CA SER A 544 14.42 0.51 16.06
C SER A 544 15.13 0.38 17.40
N VAL A 545 15.44 1.53 17.97
CA VAL A 545 15.85 1.67 19.38
C VAL A 545 14.63 2.20 20.13
N GLY A 546 14.20 1.49 21.14
CA GLY A 546 13.04 1.87 21.94
C GLY A 546 13.30 3.07 22.86
N PRO A 547 12.24 3.64 23.45
CA PRO A 547 12.36 4.82 24.31
C PRO A 547 13.07 4.53 25.65
N LYS A 548 13.14 3.26 26.07
CA LYS A 548 13.86 2.86 27.28
C LYS A 548 15.27 2.38 26.94
N PRO A 549 16.27 2.64 27.83
CA PRO A 549 17.64 2.14 27.63
C PRO A 549 17.66 0.62 27.40
N GLY A 550 18.45 0.17 26.43
CA GLY A 550 18.55 -1.26 26.07
C GLY A 550 17.40 -1.85 25.28
N GLN A 551 16.29 -1.14 25.13
CA GLN A 551 15.16 -1.59 24.32
C GLN A 551 15.46 -1.44 22.83
N PHE A 552 15.25 -2.50 22.08
CA PHE A 552 15.36 -2.50 20.62
C PHE A 552 14.34 -3.44 19.98
N SER A 553 14.06 -3.23 18.70
CA SER A 553 13.26 -4.15 17.90
C SER A 553 13.82 -4.29 16.49
N VAL A 554 13.62 -5.46 15.90
CA VAL A 554 13.89 -5.73 14.49
C VAL A 554 12.63 -6.30 13.87
N LEU A 555 12.17 -5.71 12.79
CA LEU A 555 11.09 -6.20 11.94
C LEU A 555 11.71 -6.83 10.71
N LEU A 556 11.36 -8.08 10.43
CA LEU A 556 11.69 -8.81 9.21
C LEU A 556 10.41 -9.17 8.49
N ILE A 557 10.37 -8.94 7.17
CA ILE A 557 9.24 -9.33 6.34
C ILE A 557 9.79 -10.22 5.22
N ASN A 558 9.35 -11.48 5.22
CA ASN A 558 9.68 -12.46 4.19
C ASN A 558 8.47 -12.66 3.27
N PRO A 559 8.45 -12.10 2.05
CA PRO A 559 7.32 -12.25 1.13
C PRO A 559 7.36 -13.50 0.25
N ILE A 560 8.42 -14.31 0.32
CA ILE A 560 8.65 -15.50 -0.51
C ILE A 560 8.65 -16.79 0.34
N GLY A 561 9.25 -17.86 -0.15
CA GLY A 561 9.31 -19.14 0.53
C GLY A 561 10.10 -19.12 1.84
N GLU A 562 10.10 -20.23 2.56
CA GLU A 562 10.80 -20.32 3.84
C GLU A 562 12.33 -20.21 3.69
N GLY A 563 12.98 -19.79 4.75
CA GLY A 563 14.44 -19.73 4.83
C GLY A 563 14.95 -19.50 6.23
N GLN A 564 16.22 -19.18 6.33
CA GLN A 564 16.88 -18.85 7.58
C GLN A 564 17.61 -17.52 7.45
N THR A 565 17.68 -16.77 8.55
CA THR A 565 18.49 -15.55 8.60
C THR A 565 19.33 -15.51 9.87
N ILE A 566 20.52 -14.93 9.75
CA ILE A 566 21.36 -14.56 10.88
C ILE A 566 21.24 -13.05 11.06
N LEU A 567 20.58 -12.63 12.12
CA LEU A 567 20.62 -11.24 12.57
C LEU A 567 21.98 -10.95 13.20
N ARG A 568 22.59 -9.84 12.81
CA ARG A 568 23.87 -9.36 13.32
C ARG A 568 23.75 -7.94 13.83
N GLY A 569 24.60 -7.55 14.80
CA GLY A 569 24.65 -6.20 15.36
C GLY A 569 23.63 -5.97 16.47
N LEU A 570 23.12 -7.02 17.08
CA LEU A 570 22.30 -6.97 18.29
C LEU A 570 23.19 -6.94 19.54
N PRO A 571 22.68 -6.49 20.71
CA PRO A 571 23.45 -6.57 21.97
C PRO A 571 23.80 -8.03 22.30
N PRO A 572 25.07 -8.33 22.69
CA PRO A 572 25.49 -9.67 23.04
C PRO A 572 24.74 -10.22 24.26
N GLY A 573 24.32 -11.49 24.18
CA GLY A 573 23.64 -12.18 25.27
C GLY A 573 22.24 -11.65 25.62
N ALA A 574 21.67 -10.77 24.79
CA ALA A 574 20.36 -10.18 25.04
C ALA A 574 19.24 -11.23 24.97
N ALA A 575 18.36 -11.21 25.96
CA ALA A 575 17.10 -11.95 25.90
C ALA A 575 16.15 -11.23 24.94
N VAL A 576 15.52 -11.99 24.06
CA VAL A 576 14.58 -11.43 23.06
C VAL A 576 13.30 -12.24 22.99
N ARG A 577 12.20 -11.54 22.74
CA ARG A 577 10.93 -12.12 22.34
C ARG A 577 10.85 -12.10 20.81
N VAL A 578 10.59 -13.24 20.20
CA VAL A 578 10.36 -13.37 18.77
C VAL A 578 8.85 -13.57 18.55
N VAL A 579 8.25 -12.73 17.72
CA VAL A 579 6.83 -12.83 17.36
C VAL A 579 6.72 -13.07 15.86
N VAL A 580 5.98 -14.12 15.49
CA VAL A 580 5.81 -14.55 14.10
C VAL A 580 4.33 -14.51 13.73
N SER A 581 4.02 -13.89 12.59
CA SER A 581 2.71 -13.96 11.94
C SER A 581 2.85 -14.55 10.55
N VAL A 582 1.96 -15.49 10.22
CA VAL A 582 1.80 -16.14 8.92
C VAL A 582 0.31 -16.30 8.62
N GLY A 583 -0.04 -16.76 7.41
CA GLY A 583 -1.43 -16.92 6.99
C GLY A 583 -2.31 -17.73 7.93
N SER A 584 -1.78 -18.82 8.47
CA SER A 584 -2.50 -19.74 9.35
C SER A 584 -2.40 -19.42 10.85
N ALA A 585 -1.43 -18.58 11.27
CA ALA A 585 -1.17 -18.31 12.69
C ALA A 585 -0.67 -16.88 12.88
N GLN A 586 -1.36 -16.14 13.75
CA GLN A 586 -1.04 -14.74 14.00
C GLN A 586 -0.35 -14.56 15.34
N ARG A 587 0.74 -13.77 15.35
CA ARG A 587 1.45 -13.30 16.54
C ARG A 587 1.91 -14.40 17.50
N GLN A 588 2.34 -15.54 16.95
CA GLN A 588 2.94 -16.62 17.75
C GLN A 588 4.25 -16.13 18.37
N SER A 589 4.40 -16.26 19.68
CA SER A 589 5.56 -15.73 20.37
C SER A 589 6.43 -16.82 20.99
N SER A 590 7.74 -16.64 20.93
CA SER A 590 8.76 -17.48 21.58
C SER A 590 9.86 -16.61 22.16
N SER A 591 10.66 -17.21 23.04
CA SER A 591 11.84 -16.56 23.62
C SER A 591 13.11 -17.10 22.99
N ALA A 592 14.09 -16.23 22.78
CA ALA A 592 15.41 -16.60 22.29
C ALA A 592 16.48 -15.72 22.97
N ARG A 593 17.74 -15.97 22.68
CA ARG A 593 18.88 -15.18 23.18
C ARG A 593 19.90 -15.00 22.06
N THR A 594 20.47 -13.80 21.97
CA THR A 594 21.62 -13.56 21.10
C THR A 594 22.87 -14.26 21.68
N ASP A 595 23.77 -14.68 20.82
CA ASP A 595 25.04 -15.26 21.24
C ASP A 595 26.02 -14.17 21.80
N ARG A 596 27.24 -14.59 22.18
CA ARG A 596 28.28 -13.70 22.70
C ARG A 596 28.77 -12.67 21.68
N SER A 597 28.50 -12.87 20.39
CA SER A 597 28.83 -11.95 19.29
C SER A 597 27.66 -11.05 18.89
N GLY A 598 26.52 -11.18 19.58
CA GLY A 598 25.29 -10.44 19.22
C GLY A 598 24.58 -11.00 17.99
N PHE A 599 24.76 -12.27 17.67
CA PHE A 599 24.09 -12.92 16.56
C PHE A 599 22.85 -13.69 17.05
N LEU A 600 21.82 -13.71 16.20
CA LEU A 600 20.61 -14.49 16.43
C LEU A 600 20.24 -15.23 15.14
N ARG A 601 20.18 -16.55 15.21
CA ARG A 601 19.68 -17.38 14.09
C ARG A 601 18.18 -17.52 14.20
N LEU A 602 17.49 -17.26 13.10
CA LEU A 602 16.03 -17.35 13.00
C LEU A 602 15.61 -18.18 11.79
N LYS A 603 14.67 -19.06 11.99
CA LYS A 603 13.89 -19.64 10.89
C LYS A 603 12.82 -18.61 10.51
N LEU A 604 12.75 -18.26 9.22
CA LEU A 604 11.73 -17.39 8.65
C LEU A 604 10.74 -18.23 7.86
N PRO A 605 9.52 -18.42 8.38
CA PRO A 605 8.49 -19.11 7.61
C PRO A 605 8.23 -18.42 6.28
N ALA A 606 7.70 -19.16 5.31
CA ALA A 606 7.24 -18.59 4.05
C ALA A 606 6.20 -17.49 4.33
N ARG A 607 6.31 -16.37 3.62
CA ARG A 607 5.34 -15.27 3.62
C ARG A 607 4.98 -14.82 5.04
N SER A 608 5.99 -14.42 5.80
CA SER A 608 5.88 -14.11 7.23
C SER A 608 6.26 -12.67 7.58
N VAL A 609 5.69 -12.20 8.67
CA VAL A 609 6.10 -10.98 9.39
C VAL A 609 6.67 -11.42 10.74
N VAL A 610 7.93 -11.11 10.99
CA VAL A 610 8.66 -11.51 12.19
C VAL A 610 9.17 -10.27 12.91
N THR A 611 8.94 -10.16 14.20
CA THR A 611 9.57 -9.13 15.04
C THR A 611 10.42 -9.77 16.13
N VAL A 612 11.60 -9.20 16.34
CA VAL A 612 12.52 -9.54 17.44
C VAL A 612 12.58 -8.33 18.36
N GLN A 613 12.20 -8.51 19.61
CA GLN A 613 12.10 -7.44 20.58
C GLN A 613 13.02 -7.77 21.77
N GLY A 614 14.03 -6.94 21.99
CA GLY A 614 14.90 -7.00 23.16
C GLY A 614 14.47 -5.99 24.22
N SER A 615 14.54 -6.38 25.46
CA SER A 615 14.38 -5.50 26.62
C SER A 615 15.62 -5.59 27.49
N PRO A 616 15.88 -4.55 28.31
CA PRO A 616 16.99 -4.55 29.24
C PRO A 616 16.97 -5.75 30.17
#